data_6414b5b040a41a73927944e516cc5e27
#
_entry.id   6414b5b040a41a73927944e516cc5e27
#
_cell.length_a   1.000
_cell.length_b   1.000
_cell.length_c   1.000
_cell.angle_alpha   90.00
_cell.angle_beta   90.00
_cell.angle_gamma   90.00
#
_symmetry.space_group_name_H-M   'P 1'
#
loop_
_entity.id
_entity.type
_entity.pdbx_description
1 polymer ?
#
loop_
_entity_poly.entity_id
_entity_poly.type
_entity_poly.pdbx_seq_one_letter_code
_entity_poly.pdbx_strand_id
1 'polypeptide(L)'
;MEILKVEGVSKQIKNHRILDNISFSIFENEIVGLIGPNGAGKSTIMKCITGLYHMSEGKITICGHDLKSDSSNALKNIGVSIEYPSLYPELSGHEHFKIMANWKHLDSKRIEEMEQFSDLKDGLYRATEHYSMGMKQRLVLALAMMSKPKLLIIDEPTNGLDPQAIFDLRNKLLTIRNEGTSILLSSHQLSELDKLADRALFIKSGKLIKE
;
A
#
# COMPACT_ATOMS: atom_id res chain seq x y z
N MET A 1 12.02 -14.65 -4.96
CA MET A 1 11.01 -15.40 -4.13
C MET A 1 9.63 -14.80 -4.38
N GLU A 2 8.53 -15.59 -4.28
CA GLU A 2 7.16 -15.08 -4.38
C GLU A 2 6.76 -14.42 -3.05
N ILE A 3 6.40 -13.15 -3.09
CA ILE A 3 6.02 -12.35 -1.92
C ILE A 3 4.51 -12.35 -1.71
N LEU A 4 3.75 -12.25 -2.80
CA LEU A 4 2.29 -12.32 -2.80
C LEU A 4 1.83 -13.31 -3.85
N LYS A 5 0.90 -14.18 -3.48
CA LYS A 5 0.16 -15.04 -4.38
C LYS A 5 -1.33 -14.88 -4.15
N VAL A 6 -2.04 -14.54 -5.20
CA VAL A 6 -3.50 -14.40 -5.24
C VAL A 6 -4.03 -15.46 -6.21
N GLU A 7 -4.90 -16.36 -5.74
CA GLU A 7 -5.36 -17.54 -6.48
C GLU A 7 -6.89 -17.61 -6.48
N GLY A 8 -7.51 -17.35 -7.62
CA GLY A 8 -8.95 -17.49 -7.83
C GLY A 8 -9.82 -16.63 -6.92
N VAL A 9 -9.31 -15.46 -6.49
CA VAL A 9 -10.01 -14.63 -5.52
C VAL A 9 -11.25 -14.00 -6.12
N SER A 10 -12.39 -14.28 -5.49
CA SER A 10 -13.67 -13.67 -5.79
C SER A 10 -14.23 -12.96 -4.56
N LYS A 11 -14.94 -11.86 -4.77
CA LYS A 11 -15.61 -11.11 -3.72
C LYS A 11 -17.01 -10.72 -4.13
N GLN A 12 -17.97 -11.12 -3.31
CA GLN A 12 -19.35 -10.70 -3.42
C GLN A 12 -19.71 -9.77 -2.28
N ILE A 13 -20.39 -8.68 -2.57
CA ILE A 13 -20.97 -7.75 -1.59
C ILE A 13 -22.47 -7.67 -1.87
N LYS A 14 -23.28 -8.13 -0.92
CA LYS A 14 -24.71 -8.36 -1.12
C LYS A 14 -24.91 -9.26 -2.35
N ASN A 15 -25.64 -8.81 -3.38
CA ASN A 15 -25.92 -9.55 -4.60
C ASN A 15 -24.98 -9.16 -5.78
N HIS A 16 -23.96 -8.34 -5.53
CA HIS A 16 -23.05 -7.89 -6.59
C HIS A 16 -21.69 -8.57 -6.46
N ARG A 17 -21.24 -9.23 -7.53
CA ARG A 17 -19.89 -9.77 -7.65
C ARG A 17 -18.93 -8.64 -8.03
N ILE A 18 -18.07 -8.24 -7.08
CA ILE A 18 -17.14 -7.14 -7.24
C ILE A 18 -15.81 -7.62 -7.81
N LEU A 19 -15.37 -8.83 -7.40
CA LEU A 19 -14.19 -9.51 -7.94
C LEU A 19 -14.61 -10.89 -8.43
N ASP A 20 -14.06 -11.30 -9.57
CA ASP A 20 -14.39 -12.57 -10.23
C ASP A 20 -13.12 -13.27 -10.69
N ASN A 21 -12.70 -14.28 -9.91
CA ASN A 21 -11.60 -15.19 -10.20
C ASN A 21 -10.26 -14.47 -10.49
N ILE A 22 -9.85 -13.56 -9.62
CA ILE A 22 -8.60 -12.81 -9.73
C ILE A 22 -7.43 -13.69 -9.31
N SER A 23 -6.42 -13.81 -10.20
CA SER A 23 -5.18 -14.55 -9.92
C SER A 23 -3.98 -13.79 -10.44
N PHE A 24 -2.98 -13.57 -9.58
CA PHE A 24 -1.67 -13.00 -9.94
C PHE A 24 -0.66 -13.23 -8.81
N SER A 25 0.61 -13.03 -9.11
CA SER A 25 1.69 -13.09 -8.12
C SER A 25 2.55 -11.83 -8.15
N ILE A 26 3.22 -11.52 -7.04
CA ILE A 26 4.26 -10.49 -6.95
C ILE A 26 5.53 -11.13 -6.41
N PHE A 27 6.66 -10.81 -7.04
CA PHE A 27 7.95 -11.35 -6.67
C PHE A 27 8.80 -10.32 -5.90
N GLU A 28 9.91 -10.77 -5.30
CA GLU A 28 10.85 -9.89 -4.59
C GLU A 28 11.33 -8.76 -5.47
N ASN A 29 11.41 -7.56 -4.87
CA ASN A 29 11.93 -6.34 -5.50
C ASN A 29 11.16 -5.93 -6.76
N GLU A 30 9.89 -6.26 -6.83
CA GLU A 30 9.02 -5.95 -7.97
C GLU A 30 8.04 -4.83 -7.59
N ILE A 31 7.86 -3.86 -8.49
CA ILE A 31 6.78 -2.88 -8.44
C ILE A 31 5.70 -3.31 -9.44
N VAL A 32 4.54 -3.67 -8.94
CA VAL A 32 3.38 -4.07 -9.76
C VAL A 32 2.31 -2.98 -9.70
N GLY A 33 1.95 -2.46 -10.86
CA GLY A 33 0.86 -1.51 -11.02
C GLY A 33 -0.48 -2.20 -11.28
N LEU A 34 -1.51 -1.88 -10.52
CA LEU A 34 -2.88 -2.34 -10.77
C LEU A 34 -3.69 -1.22 -11.43
N ILE A 35 -3.99 -1.37 -12.72
CA ILE A 35 -4.60 -0.35 -13.58
C ILE A 35 -6.05 -0.69 -13.86
N GLY A 36 -6.91 0.30 -13.76
CA GLY A 36 -8.31 0.17 -14.14
C GLY A 36 -9.14 1.39 -13.79
N PRO A 37 -10.31 1.55 -14.40
CA PRO A 37 -11.21 2.67 -14.10
C PRO A 37 -11.71 2.63 -12.65
N ASN A 38 -12.31 3.73 -12.21
CA ASN A 38 -12.98 3.77 -10.91
C ASN A 38 -14.09 2.72 -10.86
N GLY A 39 -14.21 2.00 -9.74
CA GLY A 39 -15.15 0.90 -9.60
C GLY A 39 -14.73 -0.43 -10.25
N ALA A 40 -13.54 -0.53 -10.86
CA ALA A 40 -13.07 -1.77 -11.49
C ALA A 40 -12.78 -2.91 -10.49
N GLY A 41 -12.60 -2.61 -9.20
CA GLY A 41 -12.28 -3.59 -8.15
C GLY A 41 -10.89 -3.44 -7.56
N LYS A 42 -10.08 -2.41 -7.94
CA LYS A 42 -8.70 -2.19 -7.45
C LYS A 42 -8.61 -2.14 -5.93
N SER A 43 -9.30 -1.19 -5.29
CA SER A 43 -9.30 -1.08 -3.82
C SER A 43 -9.90 -2.30 -3.15
N THR A 44 -10.86 -2.98 -3.79
CA THR A 44 -11.48 -4.19 -3.23
C THR A 44 -10.50 -5.35 -3.16
N ILE A 45 -9.71 -5.60 -4.21
CA ILE A 45 -8.70 -6.68 -4.16
C ILE A 45 -7.58 -6.33 -3.16
N MET A 46 -7.15 -5.06 -3.09
CA MET A 46 -6.19 -4.62 -2.07
C MET A 46 -6.74 -4.81 -0.65
N LYS A 47 -8.01 -4.48 -0.40
CA LYS A 47 -8.66 -4.73 0.89
C LYS A 47 -8.78 -6.23 1.22
N CYS A 48 -8.94 -7.10 0.23
CA CYS A 48 -8.87 -8.54 0.44
C CYS A 48 -7.45 -8.99 0.83
N ILE A 49 -6.42 -8.49 0.14
CA ILE A 49 -5.01 -8.83 0.44
C ILE A 49 -4.61 -8.36 1.84
N THR A 50 -5.11 -7.22 2.29
CA THR A 50 -4.81 -6.67 3.64
C THR A 50 -5.69 -7.24 4.75
N GLY A 51 -6.60 -8.18 4.43
CA GLY A 51 -7.52 -8.78 5.41
C GLY A 51 -8.66 -7.86 5.86
N LEU A 52 -8.77 -6.62 5.34
CA LEU A 52 -9.87 -5.71 5.63
C LEU A 52 -11.21 -6.24 5.09
N TYR A 53 -11.17 -6.97 3.98
CA TYR A 53 -12.32 -7.67 3.43
C TYR A 53 -12.05 -9.18 3.35
N HIS A 54 -12.97 -9.98 3.85
CA HIS A 54 -12.94 -11.42 3.60
C HIS A 54 -13.29 -11.70 2.14
N MET A 55 -12.47 -12.49 1.47
CA MET A 55 -12.79 -13.03 0.14
C MET A 55 -13.94 -14.03 0.24
N SER A 56 -14.75 -14.15 -0.81
CA SER A 56 -15.82 -15.14 -0.88
C SER A 56 -15.31 -16.50 -1.35
N GLU A 57 -14.33 -16.49 -2.26
CA GLU A 57 -13.67 -17.66 -2.83
C GLU A 57 -12.19 -17.35 -3.07
N GLY A 58 -11.38 -18.40 -3.23
CA GLY A 58 -9.96 -18.29 -3.56
C GLY A 58 -9.04 -18.32 -2.35
N LYS A 59 -7.78 -17.98 -2.60
CA LYS A 59 -6.71 -18.03 -1.61
C LYS A 59 -5.75 -16.87 -1.80
N ILE A 60 -5.22 -16.34 -0.69
CA ILE A 60 -4.15 -15.33 -0.69
C ILE A 60 -3.03 -15.83 0.24
N THR A 61 -1.82 -15.83 -0.29
CA THR A 61 -0.61 -16.21 0.46
C THR A 61 0.38 -15.03 0.42
N ILE A 62 0.92 -14.64 1.58
CA ILE A 62 1.88 -13.55 1.72
C ILE A 62 3.13 -14.08 2.41
N CYS A 63 4.29 -13.99 1.76
CA CYS A 63 5.56 -14.53 2.25
C CYS A 63 5.45 -16.02 2.69
N GLY A 64 4.67 -16.83 1.95
CA GLY A 64 4.44 -18.25 2.26
C GLY A 64 3.35 -18.50 3.31
N HIS A 65 2.78 -17.48 3.96
CA HIS A 65 1.73 -17.60 4.96
C HIS A 65 0.33 -17.40 4.35
N ASP A 66 -0.56 -18.35 4.57
CA ASP A 66 -1.95 -18.25 4.12
C ASP A 66 -2.71 -17.22 4.96
N LEU A 67 -3.33 -16.24 4.28
CA LEU A 67 -4.01 -15.13 4.94
C LEU A 67 -5.21 -15.57 5.82
N LYS A 68 -5.85 -16.68 5.49
CA LYS A 68 -7.03 -17.19 6.23
C LYS A 68 -6.64 -17.98 7.47
N SER A 69 -5.63 -18.86 7.37
CA SER A 69 -5.24 -19.76 8.46
C SER A 69 -4.09 -19.22 9.32
N ASP A 70 -3.26 -18.32 8.77
CA ASP A 70 -2.09 -17.74 9.45
C ASP A 70 -1.99 -16.23 9.21
N SER A 71 -3.10 -15.52 9.48
CA SER A 71 -3.22 -14.08 9.19
C SER A 71 -2.16 -13.23 9.90
N SER A 72 -1.82 -13.58 11.14
CA SER A 72 -0.82 -12.83 11.92
C SER A 72 0.55 -12.84 11.25
N ASN A 73 1.02 -14.00 10.79
CA ASN A 73 2.30 -14.12 10.10
C ASN A 73 2.26 -13.54 8.68
N ALA A 74 1.13 -13.63 7.99
CA ALA A 74 0.94 -12.98 6.70
C ALA A 74 1.00 -11.45 6.83
N LEU A 75 0.18 -10.86 7.70
CA LEU A 75 -0.01 -9.41 7.81
C LEU A 75 1.16 -8.67 8.44
N LYS A 76 2.01 -9.32 9.25
CA LYS A 76 3.22 -8.66 9.77
C LYS A 76 4.22 -8.27 8.68
N ASN A 77 4.13 -8.87 7.48
CA ASN A 77 5.02 -8.62 6.35
C ASN A 77 4.53 -7.50 5.42
N ILE A 78 3.39 -6.88 5.69
CA ILE A 78 2.83 -5.84 4.83
C ILE A 78 2.86 -4.46 5.48
N GLY A 79 3.12 -3.44 4.63
CA GLY A 79 2.83 -2.04 4.90
C GLY A 79 1.65 -1.61 4.04
N VAL A 80 0.75 -0.79 4.56
CA VAL A 80 -0.52 -0.49 3.89
C VAL A 80 -0.81 1.00 3.92
N SER A 81 -1.18 1.54 2.75
CA SER A 81 -1.77 2.86 2.57
C SER A 81 -2.93 2.74 1.58
N ILE A 82 -4.14 2.49 2.08
CA ILE A 82 -5.36 2.33 1.27
C ILE A 82 -6.35 3.43 1.65
N GLU A 83 -6.96 4.04 0.63
CA GLU A 83 -7.85 5.18 0.75
C GLU A 83 -7.14 6.47 1.24
N TYR A 84 -7.92 7.48 1.67
CA TYR A 84 -7.34 8.72 2.19
C TYR A 84 -6.56 8.47 3.48
N PRO A 85 -5.46 9.22 3.68
CA PRO A 85 -4.68 9.12 4.91
C PRO A 85 -5.55 9.34 6.15
N SER A 86 -5.83 8.27 6.88
CA SER A 86 -6.58 8.32 8.14
C SER A 86 -5.63 8.74 9.27
N LEU A 87 -5.24 10.02 9.28
CA LEU A 87 -4.43 10.61 10.32
C LEU A 87 -5.35 11.26 11.38
N TYR A 88 -4.90 11.28 12.62
CA TYR A 88 -5.55 12.05 13.68
C TYR A 88 -5.23 13.52 13.48
N PRO A 89 -6.21 14.39 13.16
CA PRO A 89 -5.96 15.77 12.75
C PRO A 89 -5.19 16.58 13.77
N GLU A 90 -5.45 16.35 15.05
CA GLU A 90 -4.89 17.08 16.19
C GLU A 90 -3.45 16.66 16.53
N LEU A 91 -3.03 15.49 16.05
CA LEU A 91 -1.71 14.94 16.34
C LEU A 91 -0.68 15.35 15.30
N SER A 92 0.55 15.56 15.74
CA SER A 92 1.72 15.78 14.89
C SER A 92 2.19 14.48 14.22
N GLY A 93 3.02 14.60 13.19
CA GLY A 93 3.67 13.44 12.57
C GLY A 93 4.51 12.64 13.55
N HIS A 94 5.25 13.33 14.44
CA HIS A 94 6.03 12.72 15.49
C HIS A 94 5.17 11.86 16.45
N GLU A 95 4.00 12.36 16.86
CA GLU A 95 3.08 11.61 17.71
C GLU A 95 2.51 10.38 17.00
N HIS A 96 2.22 10.48 15.71
CA HIS A 96 1.82 9.31 14.92
C HIS A 96 2.91 8.22 14.90
N PHE A 97 4.19 8.60 14.74
CA PHE A 97 5.30 7.64 14.82
C PHE A 97 5.39 7.00 16.21
N LYS A 98 5.24 7.77 17.28
CA LYS A 98 5.22 7.23 18.65
C LYS A 98 4.08 6.24 18.88
N ILE A 99 2.87 6.57 18.45
CA ILE A 99 1.71 5.67 18.56
C ILE A 99 1.99 4.36 17.81
N MET A 100 2.46 4.44 16.57
CA MET A 100 2.77 3.27 15.76
C MET A 100 3.90 2.43 16.37
N ALA A 101 4.97 3.08 16.87
CA ALA A 101 6.08 2.40 17.51
C ALA A 101 5.64 1.66 18.78
N ASN A 102 4.84 2.28 19.62
CA ASN A 102 4.28 1.65 20.82
C ASN A 102 3.43 0.43 20.46
N TRP A 103 2.55 0.56 19.47
CA TRP A 103 1.69 -0.55 19.04
C TRP A 103 2.47 -1.71 18.42
N LYS A 104 3.56 -1.41 17.70
CA LYS A 104 4.41 -2.41 17.05
C LYS A 104 5.60 -2.87 17.90
N HIS A 105 5.74 -2.35 19.13
CA HIS A 105 6.88 -2.60 20.04
C HIS A 105 8.24 -2.28 19.37
N LEU A 106 8.32 -1.15 18.67
CA LEU A 106 9.53 -0.65 18.01
C LEU A 106 10.29 0.32 18.94
N ASP A 107 11.60 0.39 18.77
CA ASP A 107 12.47 1.29 19.53
C ASP A 107 12.47 2.73 19.00
N SER A 108 13.06 3.64 19.78
CA SER A 108 13.19 5.06 19.40
C SER A 108 14.04 5.26 18.17
N LYS A 109 15.03 4.39 17.93
CA LYS A 109 15.87 4.46 16.75
C LYS A 109 15.04 4.29 15.46
N ARG A 110 14.04 3.39 15.51
CA ARG A 110 13.14 3.21 14.37
C ARG A 110 12.25 4.43 14.13
N ILE A 111 11.85 5.14 15.19
CA ILE A 111 11.14 6.42 15.06
C ILE A 111 12.03 7.42 14.33
N GLU A 112 13.26 7.63 14.78
CA GLU A 112 14.22 8.57 14.17
C GLU A 112 14.49 8.24 12.69
N GLU A 113 14.68 6.95 12.35
CA GLU A 113 14.85 6.50 10.97
C GLU A 113 13.65 6.90 10.09
N MET A 114 12.41 6.73 10.59
CA MET A 114 11.21 7.01 9.82
C MET A 114 10.86 8.50 9.77
N GLU A 115 11.23 9.26 10.77
CA GLU A 115 11.16 10.72 10.74
C GLU A 115 12.05 11.30 9.64
N GLN A 116 13.29 10.84 9.56
CA GLN A 116 14.22 11.21 8.48
C GLN A 116 13.69 10.74 7.12
N PHE A 117 13.21 9.50 7.04
CA PHE A 117 12.62 8.95 5.82
C PHE A 117 11.41 9.77 5.36
N SER A 118 10.58 10.32 6.27
CA SER A 118 9.40 11.11 5.92
C SER A 118 9.72 12.42 5.21
N ASP A 119 10.91 12.98 5.44
CA ASP A 119 11.36 14.32 4.97
C ASP A 119 10.36 15.44 5.28
N LEU A 120 9.68 15.35 6.44
CA LEU A 120 8.73 16.37 6.90
C LEU A 120 9.42 17.57 7.58
N LYS A 121 10.68 17.41 8.02
CA LYS A 121 11.49 18.47 8.67
C LYS A 121 10.71 19.13 9.83
N ASP A 122 10.72 20.46 9.88
CA ASP A 122 10.00 21.23 10.92
C ASP A 122 8.49 20.98 10.91
N GLY A 123 7.94 20.53 9.78
CA GLY A 123 6.53 20.13 9.68
C GLY A 123 6.17 18.94 10.57
N LEU A 124 7.15 18.09 10.90
CA LEU A 124 6.97 16.88 11.69
C LEU A 124 6.25 17.12 13.04
N TYR A 125 6.48 18.28 13.65
CA TYR A 125 5.97 18.63 14.97
C TYR A 125 4.67 19.46 14.95
N ARG A 126 4.11 19.73 13.76
CA ARG A 126 2.82 20.40 13.59
C ARG A 126 1.68 19.39 13.56
N ALA A 127 0.49 19.78 13.99
CA ALA A 127 -0.71 19.00 13.85
C ALA A 127 -1.01 18.67 12.37
N THR A 128 -1.42 17.44 12.07
CA THR A 128 -1.59 16.97 10.69
C THR A 128 -2.77 17.61 9.95
N GLU A 129 -3.68 18.29 10.65
CA GLU A 129 -4.71 19.11 10.00
C GLU A 129 -4.09 20.24 9.15
N HIS A 130 -2.92 20.75 9.53
CA HIS A 130 -2.17 21.78 8.82
C HIS A 130 -1.24 21.24 7.71
N TYR A 131 -1.26 19.94 7.48
CA TYR A 131 -0.43 19.32 6.43
C TYR A 131 -1.04 19.50 5.05
N SER A 132 -0.19 19.81 4.06
CA SER A 132 -0.57 19.66 2.66
C SER A 132 -0.83 18.18 2.34
N MET A 133 -1.49 17.90 1.21
CA MET A 133 -1.71 16.52 0.77
C MET A 133 -0.37 15.76 0.62
N GLY A 134 0.65 16.40 0.05
CA GLY A 134 1.99 15.79 -0.08
C GLY A 134 2.64 15.49 1.27
N MET A 135 2.48 16.35 2.28
CA MET A 135 2.96 16.07 3.64
C MET A 135 2.22 14.88 4.26
N LYS A 136 0.89 14.81 4.10
CA LYS A 136 0.09 13.67 4.57
C LYS A 136 0.53 12.37 3.91
N GLN A 137 0.75 12.40 2.60
CA GLN A 137 1.20 11.22 1.84
C GLN A 137 2.60 10.74 2.30
N ARG A 138 3.55 11.67 2.54
CA ARG A 138 4.88 11.34 3.07
C ARG A 138 4.79 10.69 4.45
N LEU A 139 3.96 11.22 5.36
CA LEU A 139 3.76 10.67 6.69
C LEU A 139 3.18 9.25 6.62
N VAL A 140 2.09 9.06 5.85
CA VAL A 140 1.43 7.75 5.73
C VAL A 140 2.36 6.70 5.12
N LEU A 141 3.15 7.07 4.10
CA LEU A 141 4.15 6.19 3.52
C LEU A 141 5.20 5.78 4.57
N ALA A 142 5.70 6.74 5.35
CA ALA A 142 6.67 6.45 6.41
C ALA A 142 6.07 5.56 7.51
N LEU A 143 4.82 5.79 7.91
CA LEU A 143 4.09 4.93 8.85
C LEU A 143 3.91 3.51 8.31
N ALA A 144 3.59 3.35 7.03
CA ALA A 144 3.47 2.04 6.38
C ALA A 144 4.82 1.28 6.38
N MET A 145 5.94 2.01 6.32
CA MET A 145 7.28 1.45 6.32
C MET A 145 7.86 1.15 7.73
N MET A 146 7.17 1.54 8.81
CA MET A 146 7.63 1.36 10.20
C MET A 146 8.07 -0.07 10.52
N SER A 147 7.34 -1.06 10.05
CA SER A 147 7.59 -2.50 10.34
C SER A 147 8.59 -3.16 9.38
N LYS A 148 9.28 -2.43 8.51
CA LYS A 148 10.15 -2.98 7.44
C LYS A 148 9.43 -4.06 6.63
N PRO A 149 8.30 -3.74 6.00
CA PRO A 149 7.48 -4.72 5.31
C PRO A 149 8.21 -5.34 4.11
N LYS A 150 7.84 -6.56 3.74
CA LYS A 150 8.27 -7.21 2.48
C LYS A 150 7.41 -6.80 1.30
N LEU A 151 6.17 -6.39 1.58
CA LEU A 151 5.20 -5.92 0.59
C LEU A 151 4.57 -4.61 1.07
N LEU A 152 4.65 -3.57 0.25
CA LEU A 152 3.97 -2.31 0.44
C LEU A 152 2.77 -2.23 -0.50
N ILE A 153 1.58 -1.95 0.04
CA ILE A 153 0.33 -1.85 -0.72
C ILE A 153 -0.16 -0.40 -0.65
N ILE A 154 -0.30 0.26 -1.80
CA ILE A 154 -0.68 1.67 -1.87
C ILE A 154 -1.80 1.86 -2.89
N ASP A 155 -2.93 2.42 -2.45
CA ASP A 155 -4.08 2.70 -3.32
C ASP A 155 -4.05 4.17 -3.78
N GLU A 156 -3.97 4.40 -5.10
CA GLU A 156 -4.01 5.71 -5.77
C GLU A 156 -3.09 6.77 -5.13
N PRO A 157 -1.77 6.51 -4.95
CA PRO A 157 -0.88 7.33 -4.14
C PRO A 157 -0.61 8.74 -4.69
N THR A 158 -0.92 8.99 -5.96
CA THR A 158 -0.67 10.26 -6.67
C THR A 158 -1.87 11.22 -6.63
N ASN A 159 -3.02 10.74 -6.16
CA ASN A 159 -4.25 11.55 -6.14
C ASN A 159 -4.10 12.81 -5.27
N GLY A 160 -4.36 13.97 -5.89
CA GLY A 160 -4.32 15.27 -5.22
C GLY A 160 -2.92 15.82 -4.96
N LEU A 161 -1.88 15.19 -5.52
CA LEU A 161 -0.51 15.67 -5.45
C LEU A 161 -0.19 16.60 -6.63
N ASP A 162 0.65 17.60 -6.37
CA ASP A 162 1.25 18.41 -7.43
C ASP A 162 2.35 17.62 -8.17
N PRO A 163 2.79 18.06 -9.36
CA PRO A 163 3.78 17.35 -10.16
C PRO A 163 5.12 17.10 -9.45
N GLN A 164 5.56 18.02 -8.59
CA GLN A 164 6.79 17.85 -7.82
C GLN A 164 6.65 16.76 -6.77
N ALA A 165 5.53 16.74 -6.04
CA ALA A 165 5.24 15.71 -5.04
C ALA A 165 5.09 14.32 -5.69
N ILE A 166 4.54 14.21 -6.91
CA ILE A 166 4.49 12.96 -7.69
C ILE A 166 5.90 12.48 -8.03
N PHE A 167 6.76 13.39 -8.48
CA PHE A 167 8.15 13.06 -8.79
C PHE A 167 8.91 12.55 -7.56
N ASP A 168 8.78 13.24 -6.43
CA ASP A 168 9.42 12.87 -5.17
C ASP A 168 8.92 11.52 -4.65
N LEU A 169 7.60 11.29 -4.71
CA LEU A 169 6.98 10.02 -4.33
C LEU A 169 7.53 8.86 -5.18
N ARG A 170 7.59 9.05 -6.50
CA ARG A 170 8.13 8.03 -7.40
C ARG A 170 9.57 7.64 -7.05
N ASN A 171 10.46 8.62 -6.84
CA ASN A 171 11.83 8.36 -6.46
C ASN A 171 11.92 7.61 -5.12
N LYS A 172 11.06 7.96 -4.18
CA LYS A 172 10.97 7.29 -2.89
C LYS A 172 10.51 5.84 -3.03
N LEU A 173 9.53 5.55 -3.88
CA LEU A 173 9.08 4.17 -4.15
C LEU A 173 10.16 3.32 -4.83
N LEU A 174 10.93 3.91 -5.74
CA LEU A 174 12.08 3.24 -6.34
C LEU A 174 13.16 2.90 -5.30
N THR A 175 13.43 3.82 -4.37
CA THR A 175 14.35 3.57 -3.25
C THR A 175 13.85 2.42 -2.37
N ILE A 176 12.58 2.43 -1.97
CA ILE A 176 11.94 1.36 -1.19
C ILE A 176 12.10 -0.01 -1.87
N ARG A 177 11.83 -0.07 -3.18
CA ARG A 177 12.03 -1.31 -3.96
C ARG A 177 13.48 -1.77 -3.93
N ASN A 178 14.43 -0.86 -4.14
CA ASN A 178 15.86 -1.18 -4.16
C ASN A 178 16.40 -1.63 -2.79
N GLU A 179 15.73 -1.23 -1.71
CA GLU A 179 16.00 -1.69 -0.34
C GLU A 179 15.35 -3.02 0.01
N GLY A 180 14.65 -3.66 -0.94
CA GLY A 180 14.13 -5.02 -0.79
C GLY A 180 12.66 -5.13 -0.46
N THR A 181 11.86 -4.06 -0.55
CA THR A 181 10.40 -4.10 -0.38
C THR A 181 9.73 -4.12 -1.75
N SER A 182 8.92 -5.15 -2.00
CA SER A 182 8.06 -5.22 -3.19
C SER A 182 6.85 -4.30 -3.03
N ILE A 183 6.29 -3.79 -4.14
CA ILE A 183 5.22 -2.79 -4.09
C ILE A 183 4.06 -3.21 -4.99
N LEU A 184 2.85 -3.16 -4.44
CA LEU A 184 1.60 -3.18 -5.20
C LEU A 184 0.95 -1.81 -5.11
N LEU A 185 0.84 -1.11 -6.23
CA LEU A 185 0.16 0.18 -6.25
C LEU A 185 -0.95 0.22 -7.29
N SER A 186 -2.02 0.93 -6.98
CA SER A 186 -3.09 1.17 -7.95
C SER A 186 -2.97 2.55 -8.60
N SER A 187 -3.42 2.66 -9.84
CA SER A 187 -3.69 3.93 -10.50
C SER A 187 -4.80 3.77 -11.54
N HIS A 188 -5.47 4.85 -11.84
CA HIS A 188 -6.37 4.94 -13.00
C HIS A 188 -5.67 5.56 -14.23
N GLN A 189 -4.42 5.99 -14.10
CA GLN A 189 -3.60 6.61 -15.15
C GLN A 189 -2.38 5.75 -15.49
N LEU A 190 -2.35 5.22 -16.72
CA LEU A 190 -1.24 4.39 -17.19
C LEU A 190 0.09 5.16 -17.21
N SER A 191 0.08 6.44 -17.60
CA SER A 191 1.27 7.28 -17.73
C SER A 191 2.04 7.49 -16.41
N GLU A 192 1.38 7.33 -15.27
CA GLU A 192 2.02 7.42 -13.96
C GLU A 192 2.79 6.13 -13.63
N LEU A 193 2.22 4.99 -13.99
CA LEU A 193 2.80 3.67 -13.72
C LEU A 193 3.89 3.29 -14.71
N ASP A 194 3.80 3.72 -15.96
CA ASP A 194 4.77 3.44 -17.04
C ASP A 194 6.22 3.81 -16.66
N LYS A 195 6.39 4.81 -15.79
CA LYS A 195 7.70 5.27 -15.31
C LYS A 195 8.16 4.64 -13.99
N LEU A 196 7.35 3.80 -13.38
CA LEU A 196 7.58 3.28 -12.04
C LEU A 196 7.44 1.76 -11.94
N ALA A 197 6.40 1.19 -12.56
CA ALA A 197 6.07 -0.22 -12.42
C ALA A 197 6.92 -1.09 -13.36
N ASP A 198 7.41 -2.21 -12.84
CA ASP A 198 8.09 -3.23 -13.63
C ASP A 198 7.08 -4.01 -14.47
N ARG A 199 5.83 -4.12 -13.99
CA ARG A 199 4.72 -4.84 -14.61
C ARG A 199 3.38 -4.21 -14.26
N ALA A 200 2.40 -4.32 -15.16
CA ALA A 200 1.06 -3.77 -14.98
C ALA A 200 -0.03 -4.83 -15.13
N LEU A 201 -0.91 -4.90 -14.15
CA LEU A 201 -2.11 -5.74 -14.13
C LEU A 201 -3.33 -4.88 -14.49
N PHE A 202 -4.03 -5.23 -15.56
CA PHE A 202 -5.22 -4.49 -16.00
C PHE A 202 -6.48 -5.15 -15.45
N ILE A 203 -7.24 -4.39 -14.65
CA ILE A 203 -8.51 -4.84 -14.06
C ILE A 203 -9.69 -4.06 -14.65
N LYS A 204 -10.75 -4.78 -15.04
CA LYS A 204 -12.01 -4.20 -15.51
C LYS A 204 -13.17 -5.05 -15.03
N SER A 205 -14.19 -4.40 -14.44
CA SER A 205 -15.40 -5.07 -13.96
C SER A 205 -15.11 -6.31 -13.10
N GLY A 206 -14.14 -6.19 -12.20
CA GLY A 206 -13.77 -7.26 -11.28
C GLY A 206 -12.92 -8.40 -11.85
N LYS A 207 -12.44 -8.29 -13.09
CA LYS A 207 -11.61 -9.32 -13.74
C LYS A 207 -10.28 -8.75 -14.19
N LEU A 208 -9.22 -9.55 -14.10
CA LEU A 208 -7.97 -9.25 -14.80
C LEU A 208 -8.16 -9.54 -16.29
N ILE A 209 -7.83 -8.56 -17.13
CA ILE A 209 -8.00 -8.65 -18.58
C ILE A 209 -6.68 -8.75 -19.34
N LYS A 210 -5.59 -8.35 -18.69
CA LYS A 210 -4.24 -8.40 -19.23
C LYS A 210 -3.20 -8.28 -18.11
N GLU A 211 -2.08 -8.90 -18.31
CA GLU A 211 -0.83 -8.77 -17.59
C GLU A 211 0.28 -8.25 -18.50
#